data_9f058f01f7f1c462d60abb78a6f063f3
#
_entry.id   9f058f01f7f1c462d60abb78a6f063f3
#
_cell.length_a   1.000
_cell.length_b   1.000
_cell.length_c   1.000
_cell.angle_alpha   90.00
_cell.angle_beta   90.00
_cell.angle_gamma   90.00
#
_symmetry.space_group_name_H-M   'P 1'
#
loop_
_entity.id
_entity.type
_entity.pdbx_description
1 polymer ?
#
loop_
_entity_poly.entity_id
_entity_poly.type
_entity_poly.pdbx_seq_one_letter_code
_entity_poly.pdbx_strand_id
1 'polypeptide(L)'
;ECEIDQHNRRAGGNGEVFFRSPLLDLDGVGFEADFTRRTIAVNSQVKIVIRQSSADPAEIVKAGGKLPFKYEYITASGDSMLIDSARREVMLIGNVRVDEDRAFLTCDRLTVFWDGENGDGGNKTAETAGFGGSGVSRILADGEVVITKKDNASEQAFADHMVCDVPKGTVKLTGDEVFPKLISAKGEVLSGRDILF
;
A
#
# COMPACT_ATOMS: atom_id res chain seq x y z
N GLU A 1 -9.58 4.46 -25.58
CA GLU A 1 -8.75 3.92 -26.68
C GLU A 1 -7.41 3.51 -26.07
N CYS A 2 -6.91 2.31 -26.42
CA CYS A 2 -5.62 1.80 -25.95
C CYS A 2 -4.67 1.78 -27.15
N GLU A 3 -3.50 2.37 -26.98
CA GLU A 3 -2.41 2.36 -27.97
C GLU A 3 -1.33 1.39 -27.53
N ILE A 4 -0.81 0.59 -28.48
CA ILE A 4 0.28 -0.35 -28.24
C ILE A 4 1.40 -0.06 -29.24
N ASP A 5 2.55 0.38 -28.71
CA ASP A 5 3.79 0.54 -29.46
C ASP A 5 4.67 -0.69 -29.25
N GLN A 6 4.61 -1.61 -30.18
CA GLN A 6 5.40 -2.85 -30.12
C GLN A 6 6.91 -2.62 -30.28
N HIS A 7 7.31 -1.58 -31.02
CA HIS A 7 8.71 -1.26 -31.24
C HIS A 7 9.39 -0.76 -29.96
N ASN A 8 8.72 0.14 -29.24
CA ASN A 8 9.20 0.70 -27.96
C ASN A 8 8.75 -0.12 -26.74
N ARG A 9 7.98 -1.21 -26.97
CA ARG A 9 7.44 -2.07 -25.90
C ARG A 9 6.66 -1.28 -24.85
N ARG A 10 5.76 -0.41 -25.32
CA ARG A 10 4.91 0.43 -24.49
C ARG A 10 3.44 0.22 -24.82
N ALA A 11 2.59 0.43 -23.83
CA ALA A 11 1.15 0.53 -24.02
C ALA A 11 0.62 1.70 -23.18
N GLY A 12 -0.45 2.32 -23.63
CA GLY A 12 -1.06 3.43 -22.91
C GLY A 12 -2.48 3.74 -23.37
N GLY A 13 -3.18 4.51 -22.60
CA GLY A 13 -4.52 4.97 -22.91
C GLY A 13 -5.03 5.97 -21.88
N ASN A 14 -6.01 6.80 -22.29
CA ASN A 14 -6.57 7.87 -21.46
C ASN A 14 -7.94 7.50 -20.86
N GLY A 15 -8.43 6.28 -21.09
CA GLY A 15 -9.73 5.82 -20.59
C GLY A 15 -9.67 5.32 -19.15
N GLU A 16 -10.83 4.89 -18.67
CA GLU A 16 -10.93 4.20 -17.37
C GLU A 16 -10.11 2.90 -17.39
N VAL A 17 -9.46 2.64 -16.28
CA VAL A 17 -8.64 1.45 -16.03
C VAL A 17 -9.23 0.67 -14.88
N PHE A 18 -9.45 -0.61 -15.11
CA PHE A 18 -9.94 -1.53 -14.10
C PHE A 18 -9.04 -2.75 -14.05
N PHE A 19 -8.54 -3.06 -12.88
CA PHE A 19 -7.89 -4.33 -12.62
C PHE A 19 -8.63 -5.02 -11.48
N ARG A 20 -8.94 -6.30 -11.65
CA ARG A 20 -9.66 -7.09 -10.65
C ARG A 20 -8.95 -8.42 -10.45
N SER A 21 -8.69 -8.72 -9.19
CA SER A 21 -8.18 -10.02 -8.77
C SER A 21 -8.83 -10.43 -7.44
N PRO A 22 -8.69 -11.68 -6.99
CA PRO A 22 -9.22 -12.08 -5.69
C PRO A 22 -8.70 -11.26 -4.50
N LEU A 23 -7.49 -10.68 -4.62
CA LEU A 23 -6.82 -9.98 -3.53
C LEU A 23 -6.80 -8.46 -3.69
N LEU A 24 -6.98 -7.95 -4.93
CA LEU A 24 -6.82 -6.53 -5.22
C LEU A 24 -7.77 -6.08 -6.32
N ASP A 25 -8.46 -4.98 -6.06
CA ASP A 25 -9.13 -4.18 -7.08
C ASP A 25 -8.38 -2.86 -7.25
N LEU A 26 -8.21 -2.43 -8.49
CA LEU A 26 -7.66 -1.13 -8.85
C LEU A 26 -8.61 -0.45 -9.83
N ASP A 27 -8.96 0.78 -9.57
CA ASP A 27 -9.68 1.70 -10.43
C ASP A 27 -8.81 2.94 -10.67
N GLY A 28 -8.93 3.55 -11.86
CA GLY A 28 -8.23 4.78 -12.18
C GLY A 28 -8.55 5.28 -13.59
N VAL A 29 -7.89 6.35 -14.00
CA VAL A 29 -8.05 6.95 -15.33
C VAL A 29 -6.68 7.20 -15.95
N GLY A 30 -6.54 6.76 -17.20
CA GLY A 30 -5.29 6.83 -17.95
C GLY A 30 -4.23 5.86 -17.43
N PHE A 31 -3.53 5.20 -18.31
CA PHE A 31 -2.41 4.35 -17.93
C PHE A 31 -1.28 4.43 -18.95
N GLU A 32 -0.09 4.17 -18.48
CA GLU A 32 1.11 3.95 -19.29
C GLU A 32 1.84 2.72 -18.74
N ALA A 33 2.23 1.82 -19.63
CA ALA A 33 3.03 0.64 -19.31
C ALA A 33 4.31 0.66 -20.14
N ASP A 34 5.47 0.53 -19.49
CA ASP A 34 6.77 0.34 -20.13
C ASP A 34 7.29 -1.07 -19.78
N PHE A 35 7.18 -1.98 -20.73
CA PHE A 35 7.56 -3.37 -20.52
C PHE A 35 9.08 -3.57 -20.46
N THR A 36 9.87 -2.60 -20.95
CA THR A 36 11.33 -2.62 -20.83
C THR A 36 11.75 -2.24 -19.41
N ARG A 37 11.14 -1.20 -18.86
CA ARG A 37 11.38 -0.75 -17.48
C ARG A 37 10.61 -1.54 -16.45
N ARG A 38 9.62 -2.34 -16.87
CA ARG A 38 8.69 -3.08 -16.01
C ARG A 38 7.91 -2.14 -15.08
N THR A 39 7.46 -1.01 -15.62
CA THR A 39 6.68 -0.03 -14.88
C THR A 39 5.27 0.06 -15.45
N ILE A 40 4.31 0.33 -14.57
CA ILE A 40 2.93 0.66 -14.91
C ILE A 40 2.56 1.91 -14.11
N ALA A 41 2.14 2.95 -14.81
CA ALA A 41 1.57 4.15 -14.19
C ALA A 41 0.07 4.19 -14.43
N VAL A 42 -0.68 4.68 -13.42
CA VAL A 42 -2.07 5.10 -13.55
C VAL A 42 -2.12 6.59 -13.27
N ASN A 43 -2.61 7.36 -14.23
CA ASN A 43 -2.35 8.79 -14.31
C ASN A 43 -3.23 9.64 -13.38
N SER A 44 -4.43 9.16 -13.05
CA SER A 44 -5.31 9.92 -12.15
C SER A 44 -6.42 9.08 -11.51
N GLN A 45 -7.04 9.63 -10.45
CA GLN A 45 -8.20 9.09 -9.75
C GLN A 45 -8.01 7.66 -9.25
N VAL A 46 -6.84 7.38 -8.70
CA VAL A 46 -6.47 6.03 -8.27
C VAL A 46 -7.26 5.64 -7.02
N LYS A 47 -7.88 4.47 -7.09
CA LYS A 47 -8.48 3.79 -5.93
C LYS A 47 -8.08 2.33 -5.94
N ILE A 48 -7.55 1.87 -4.82
CA ILE A 48 -7.13 0.50 -4.60
C ILE A 48 -7.93 -0.07 -3.44
N VAL A 49 -8.44 -1.29 -3.60
CA VAL A 49 -9.05 -2.06 -2.52
C VAL A 49 -8.27 -3.36 -2.37
N ILE A 50 -7.60 -3.53 -1.25
CA ILE A 50 -6.84 -4.74 -0.91
C ILE A 50 -7.70 -5.57 0.03
N ARG A 51 -7.84 -6.87 -0.27
CA ARG A 51 -8.54 -7.84 0.55
C ARG A 51 -7.51 -8.70 1.26
N GLN A 52 -7.40 -8.53 2.58
CA GLN A 52 -6.54 -9.39 3.39
C GLN A 52 -7.39 -10.47 4.05
N SER A 53 -6.93 -11.72 3.97
CA SER A 53 -7.51 -12.80 4.78
C SER A 53 -6.82 -12.80 6.13
N SER A 54 -7.56 -12.55 7.20
CA SER A 54 -7.04 -12.59 8.57
C SER A 54 -6.90 -14.02 9.13
N ALA A 55 -7.21 -15.03 8.33
CA ALA A 55 -7.12 -16.41 8.78
C ALA A 55 -5.67 -16.92 8.66
N ASP A 56 -5.13 -17.39 9.79
CA ASP A 56 -3.88 -18.15 9.82
C ASP A 56 -4.03 -19.40 8.90
N PRO A 57 -3.12 -19.60 7.94
CA PRO A 57 -3.16 -20.78 7.07
C PRO A 57 -3.25 -22.10 7.84
N ALA A 58 -2.68 -22.18 9.05
CA ALA A 58 -2.76 -23.34 9.92
C ALA A 58 -4.17 -23.56 10.53
N GLU A 59 -4.95 -22.52 10.74
CA GLU A 59 -6.34 -22.60 11.20
C GLU A 59 -7.29 -23.03 10.07
N ILE A 60 -7.03 -22.59 8.83
CA ILE A 60 -7.79 -23.00 7.65
C ILE A 60 -7.74 -24.52 7.45
N VAL A 61 -6.57 -25.11 7.65
CA VAL A 61 -6.37 -26.57 7.53
C VAL A 61 -7.09 -27.33 8.65
N LYS A 62 -7.09 -26.82 9.89
CA LYS A 62 -7.76 -27.46 11.04
C LYS A 62 -9.29 -27.42 10.95
N ALA A 63 -9.85 -26.41 10.33
CA ALA A 63 -11.32 -26.24 10.25
C ALA A 63 -11.95 -26.89 9.01
N GLY A 64 -11.21 -27.71 8.27
CA GLY A 64 -11.74 -28.41 7.10
C GLY A 64 -12.24 -27.47 5.98
N GLY A 65 -11.66 -26.28 5.85
CA GLY A 65 -11.97 -25.32 4.80
C GLY A 65 -13.28 -24.52 4.99
N LYS A 66 -13.91 -24.58 6.16
CA LYS A 66 -15.16 -23.86 6.47
C LYS A 66 -14.98 -22.82 7.56
N LEU A 67 -14.00 -21.93 7.43
CA LEU A 67 -13.93 -20.76 8.31
C LEU A 67 -14.72 -19.60 7.74
N PRO A 68 -15.46 -18.83 8.55
CA PRO A 68 -15.98 -17.54 8.16
C PRO A 68 -14.79 -16.61 8.02
N PHE A 69 -14.31 -16.39 6.80
CA PHE A 69 -13.24 -15.46 6.51
C PHE A 69 -13.70 -14.05 6.90
N LYS A 70 -13.04 -13.46 7.88
CA LYS A 70 -13.12 -12.02 8.11
C LYS A 70 -12.11 -11.39 7.15
N TYR A 71 -12.59 -10.90 6.02
CA TYR A 71 -11.78 -10.09 5.12
C TYR A 71 -11.66 -8.70 5.73
N GLU A 72 -10.46 -8.31 6.07
CA GLU A 72 -10.15 -6.91 6.35
C GLU A 72 -9.86 -6.23 5.02
N TYR A 73 -10.57 -5.13 4.77
CA TYR A 73 -10.38 -4.34 3.57
C TYR A 73 -9.49 -3.15 3.90
N ILE A 74 -8.42 -2.98 3.12
CA ILE A 74 -7.64 -1.75 3.12
C ILE A 74 -8.00 -1.02 1.83
N THR A 75 -8.50 0.19 1.94
CA THR A 75 -8.73 1.06 0.78
C THR A 75 -7.65 2.13 0.75
N ALA A 76 -6.99 2.27 -0.38
CA ALA A 76 -6.03 3.35 -0.63
C ALA A 76 -6.46 4.16 -1.85
N SER A 77 -6.25 5.46 -1.81
CA SER A 77 -6.50 6.36 -2.93
C SER A 77 -5.39 7.40 -3.05
N GLY A 78 -5.25 7.97 -4.23
CA GLY A 78 -4.29 9.03 -4.54
C GLY A 78 -4.57 9.64 -5.90
N ASP A 79 -3.88 10.72 -6.23
CA ASP A 79 -4.03 11.36 -7.53
C ASP A 79 -3.47 10.47 -8.65
N SER A 80 -2.32 9.84 -8.43
CA SER A 80 -1.68 8.92 -9.38
C SER A 80 -0.97 7.76 -8.70
N MET A 81 -0.61 6.74 -9.49
CA MET A 81 0.10 5.55 -9.01
C MET A 81 1.20 5.16 -9.99
N LEU A 82 2.30 4.66 -9.44
CA LEU A 82 3.38 4.00 -10.18
C LEU A 82 3.67 2.64 -9.55
N ILE A 83 3.69 1.61 -10.36
CA ILE A 83 4.19 0.27 -10.02
C ILE A 83 5.54 0.12 -10.69
N ASP A 84 6.57 -0.19 -9.91
CA ASP A 84 7.90 -0.58 -10.41
C ASP A 84 8.20 -2.02 -9.98
N SER A 85 7.99 -2.96 -10.90
CA SER A 85 8.21 -4.38 -10.62
C SER A 85 9.70 -4.73 -10.47
N ALA A 86 10.61 -3.93 -11.04
CA ALA A 86 12.05 -4.14 -10.90
C ALA A 86 12.53 -3.75 -9.50
N ARG A 87 11.96 -2.68 -8.93
CA ARG A 87 12.24 -2.22 -7.57
C ARG A 87 11.35 -2.87 -6.53
N ARG A 88 10.31 -3.60 -6.97
CA ARG A 88 9.29 -4.19 -6.11
C ARG A 88 8.61 -3.17 -5.22
N GLU A 89 8.16 -2.10 -5.82
CA GLU A 89 7.49 -1.01 -5.13
C GLU A 89 6.23 -0.54 -5.86
N VAL A 90 5.26 -0.12 -5.07
CA VAL A 90 4.09 0.64 -5.52
C VAL A 90 4.13 1.99 -4.83
N MET A 91 3.92 3.02 -5.60
CA MET A 91 3.91 4.39 -5.13
C MET A 91 2.57 5.03 -5.45
N LEU A 92 1.85 5.52 -4.45
CA LEU A 92 0.73 6.44 -4.57
C LEU A 92 1.24 7.85 -4.35
N ILE A 93 0.78 8.79 -5.16
CA ILE A 93 1.26 10.18 -5.17
C ILE A 93 0.07 11.13 -5.22
N GLY A 94 0.14 12.17 -4.41
CA GLY A 94 -0.82 13.26 -4.32
C GLY A 94 -2.09 12.88 -3.58
N ASN A 95 -2.43 13.67 -2.56
CA ASN A 95 -3.65 13.49 -1.75
C ASN A 95 -3.90 12.04 -1.30
N VAL A 96 -2.83 11.37 -0.89
CA VAL A 96 -2.90 9.95 -0.54
C VAL A 96 -3.72 9.77 0.73
N ARG A 97 -4.68 8.87 0.68
CA ARG A 97 -5.48 8.43 1.82
C ARG A 97 -5.52 6.92 1.87
N VAL A 98 -5.16 6.36 3.01
CA VAL A 98 -5.32 4.94 3.33
C VAL A 98 -6.39 4.82 4.42
N ASP A 99 -7.35 3.97 4.20
CA ASP A 99 -8.44 3.66 5.10
C ASP A 99 -8.33 2.18 5.49
N GLU A 100 -7.93 1.93 6.71
CA GLU A 100 -7.80 0.62 7.33
C GLU A 100 -8.82 0.51 8.46
N ASP A 101 -9.09 -0.68 8.96
CA ASP A 101 -10.16 -0.93 9.95
C ASP A 101 -10.06 -0.04 11.19
N ARG A 102 -8.86 0.25 11.67
CA ARG A 102 -8.61 0.97 12.94
C ARG A 102 -8.21 2.42 12.78
N ALA A 103 -7.69 2.80 11.61
CA ALA A 103 -7.10 4.12 11.42
C ALA A 103 -7.24 4.62 9.98
N PHE A 104 -7.08 5.93 9.82
CA PHE A 104 -6.80 6.58 8.55
C PHE A 104 -5.36 7.06 8.54
N LEU A 105 -4.71 6.92 7.40
CA LEU A 105 -3.44 7.59 7.09
C LEU A 105 -3.68 8.55 5.94
N THR A 106 -3.17 9.77 6.05
CA THR A 106 -3.05 10.72 4.93
C THR A 106 -1.62 11.17 4.79
N CYS A 107 -1.16 11.41 3.55
CA CYS A 107 0.18 11.89 3.22
C CYS A 107 0.23 12.37 1.76
N ASP A 108 1.35 12.96 1.34
CA ASP A 108 1.54 13.35 -0.07
C ASP A 108 1.99 12.18 -0.93
N ARG A 109 2.76 11.25 -0.35
CA ARG A 109 3.27 10.06 -1.03
C ARG A 109 3.27 8.86 -0.11
N LEU A 110 2.83 7.73 -0.64
CA LEU A 110 2.92 6.43 0.03
C LEU A 110 3.68 5.46 -0.87
N THR A 111 4.75 4.86 -0.36
CA THR A 111 5.49 3.81 -1.07
C THR A 111 5.41 2.51 -0.29
N VAL A 112 4.96 1.46 -0.94
CA VAL A 112 4.86 0.11 -0.39
C VAL A 112 5.87 -0.78 -1.08
N PHE A 113 6.73 -1.43 -0.30
CA PHE A 113 7.71 -2.40 -0.78
C PHE A 113 7.28 -3.81 -0.42
N TRP A 114 7.54 -4.75 -1.32
CA TRP A 114 7.31 -6.17 -1.05
C TRP A 114 8.58 -6.99 -1.27
N ASP A 115 8.73 -8.03 -0.47
CA ASP A 115 9.83 -8.96 -0.63
C ASP A 115 9.57 -9.87 -1.84
N GLY A 116 10.63 -10.11 -2.64
CA GLY A 116 10.56 -11.15 -3.64
C GLY A 116 10.65 -12.52 -2.96
N GLU A 117 9.95 -13.49 -3.48
CA GLU A 117 10.18 -14.87 -3.08
C GLU A 117 11.66 -15.25 -3.24
N ASN A 118 12.38 -15.31 -2.14
CA ASN A 118 13.56 -16.17 -2.02
C ASN A 118 13.03 -17.59 -1.77
N GLY A 119 12.24 -18.09 -2.71
CA GLY A 119 11.70 -19.45 -2.66
C GLY A 119 12.61 -20.36 -3.43
N ASP A 120 13.36 -21.15 -2.68
CA ASP A 120 14.02 -22.36 -3.13
C ASP A 120 13.08 -23.21 -4.02
N GLY A 121 13.47 -23.37 -5.30
CA GLY A 121 13.16 -24.44 -6.23
C GLY A 121 11.76 -25.08 -6.28
N GLY A 122 10.69 -24.33 -6.37
CA GLY A 122 9.36 -24.88 -6.64
C GLY A 122 8.71 -24.26 -7.88
N ASN A 123 8.45 -25.09 -8.89
CA ASN A 123 7.79 -24.79 -10.15
C ASN A 123 6.44 -24.06 -9.91
N LYS A 124 6.43 -22.74 -9.77
CA LYS A 124 5.21 -21.93 -9.68
C LYS A 124 5.00 -21.20 -10.98
N THR A 125 3.88 -21.51 -11.59
CA THR A 125 3.38 -20.91 -12.82
C THR A 125 3.36 -19.38 -12.72
N ALA A 126 3.65 -18.69 -13.82
CA ALA A 126 3.77 -17.23 -13.95
C ALA A 126 2.52 -16.42 -13.52
N GLU A 127 1.48 -17.07 -13.03
CA GLU A 127 0.22 -16.46 -12.59
C GLU A 127 0.28 -15.81 -11.20
N THR A 128 1.34 -16.08 -10.41
CA THR A 128 1.52 -15.51 -9.06
C THR A 128 2.53 -14.36 -8.99
N ALA A 129 3.03 -13.89 -10.11
CA ALA A 129 3.97 -12.74 -10.17
C ALA A 129 3.28 -11.36 -9.97
N GLY A 130 2.11 -11.34 -9.37
CA GLY A 130 1.38 -10.14 -9.00
C GLY A 130 1.29 -10.01 -7.46
N PHE A 131 0.92 -8.87 -6.98
CA PHE A 131 0.76 -8.41 -5.60
C PHE A 131 0.34 -9.40 -4.48
N GLY A 132 0.19 -10.69 -4.74
CA GLY A 132 -0.38 -11.68 -3.84
C GLY A 132 0.55 -12.77 -3.32
N GLY A 133 1.82 -12.82 -3.68
CA GLY A 133 2.73 -13.93 -3.33
C GLY A 133 3.83 -13.59 -2.34
N SER A 134 4.12 -12.33 -2.12
CA SER A 134 5.17 -11.87 -1.20
C SER A 134 4.58 -10.87 -0.20
N GLY A 135 4.90 -11.04 1.07
CA GLY A 135 4.45 -10.12 2.11
C GLY A 135 4.97 -8.70 1.89
N VAL A 136 4.18 -7.70 2.29
CA VAL A 136 4.67 -6.33 2.39
C VAL A 136 5.79 -6.31 3.42
N SER A 137 6.94 -5.76 3.03
CA SER A 137 8.12 -5.68 3.90
C SER A 137 8.25 -4.31 4.55
N ARG A 138 7.95 -3.26 3.81
CA ARG A 138 8.12 -1.89 4.31
C ARG A 138 7.09 -0.96 3.69
N ILE A 139 6.64 0.02 4.48
CA ILE A 139 5.80 1.12 4.03
C ILE A 139 6.49 2.42 4.40
N LEU A 140 6.58 3.34 3.44
CA LEU A 140 7.03 4.70 3.65
C LEU A 140 5.87 5.65 3.36
N ALA A 141 5.66 6.63 4.23
CA ALA A 141 4.77 7.76 3.95
C ALA A 141 5.57 9.05 4.10
N ASP A 142 5.43 9.94 3.14
CA ASP A 142 6.16 11.19 3.07
C ASP A 142 5.20 12.35 2.81
N GLY A 143 5.48 13.49 3.44
CA GLY A 143 4.77 14.76 3.33
C GLY A 143 3.44 14.78 4.09
N GLU A 144 3.32 15.68 5.05
CA GLU A 144 2.11 15.90 5.86
C GLU A 144 1.44 14.62 6.38
N VAL A 145 2.26 13.71 6.92
CA VAL A 145 1.78 12.42 7.42
C VAL A 145 0.89 12.63 8.63
N VAL A 146 -0.38 12.23 8.51
CA VAL A 146 -1.35 12.24 9.62
C VAL A 146 -1.96 10.85 9.76
N ILE A 147 -1.88 10.29 10.97
CA ILE A 147 -2.55 9.04 11.34
C ILE A 147 -3.64 9.40 12.34
N THR A 148 -4.86 8.98 12.08
CA THR A 148 -6.01 9.24 12.96
C THR A 148 -6.71 7.91 13.27
N LYS A 149 -6.92 7.62 14.56
CA LYS A 149 -7.71 6.46 14.97
C LYS A 149 -9.20 6.64 14.66
N LYS A 150 -9.87 5.59 14.21
CA LYS A 150 -11.29 5.62 13.86
C LYS A 150 -12.21 5.59 15.08
N ASP A 151 -11.84 4.83 16.08
CA ASP A 151 -12.59 4.72 17.34
C ASP A 151 -12.46 5.96 18.23
N ASN A 152 -11.41 6.73 18.03
CA ASN A 152 -11.17 7.98 18.74
C ASN A 152 -10.38 8.98 17.90
N ALA A 153 -11.09 9.85 17.19
CA ALA A 153 -10.48 10.86 16.32
C ALA A 153 -9.60 11.89 17.06
N SER A 154 -9.60 11.91 18.39
CA SER A 154 -8.69 12.72 19.19
C SER A 154 -7.30 12.10 19.29
N GLU A 155 -7.16 10.82 19.03
CA GLU A 155 -5.85 10.15 18.97
C GLU A 155 -5.27 10.28 17.57
N GLN A 156 -4.21 11.08 17.47
CA GLN A 156 -3.57 11.42 16.21
C GLN A 156 -2.06 11.37 16.31
N ALA A 157 -1.42 11.03 15.20
CA ALA A 157 0.02 11.19 15.01
C ALA A 157 0.27 12.10 13.80
N PHE A 158 1.30 12.94 13.92
CA PHE A 158 1.74 13.88 12.88
C PHE A 158 3.23 13.72 12.68
N ALA A 159 3.68 13.72 11.42
CA ALA A 159 5.08 13.64 11.05
C ALA A 159 5.28 14.16 9.61
N ASP A 160 6.53 14.42 9.22
CA ASP A 160 6.87 14.64 7.83
C ASP A 160 7.14 13.30 7.13
N HIS A 161 7.63 12.31 7.88
CA HIS A 161 7.95 10.97 7.37
C HIS A 161 7.51 9.88 8.33
N MET A 162 7.03 8.77 7.76
CA MET A 162 6.76 7.53 8.47
C MET A 162 7.48 6.37 7.78
N VAL A 163 8.11 5.53 8.57
CA VAL A 163 8.68 4.24 8.13
C VAL A 163 8.04 3.14 8.94
N CYS A 164 7.32 2.25 8.30
CA CYS A 164 6.80 1.03 8.90
C CYS A 164 7.61 -0.17 8.40
N ASP A 165 8.25 -0.88 9.32
CA ASP A 165 8.91 -2.18 9.07
C ASP A 165 7.88 -3.26 9.45
N VAL A 166 7.23 -3.81 8.45
CA VAL A 166 6.08 -4.72 8.65
C VAL A 166 6.50 -6.03 9.34
N PRO A 167 7.60 -6.70 8.95
CA PRO A 167 8.07 -7.89 9.63
C PRO A 167 8.41 -7.68 11.11
N LYS A 168 8.92 -6.50 11.47
CA LYS A 168 9.24 -6.17 12.87
C LYS A 168 8.05 -5.60 13.63
N GLY A 169 6.99 -5.20 12.95
CA GLY A 169 5.84 -4.53 13.56
C GLY A 169 6.21 -3.18 14.17
N THR A 170 7.20 -2.47 13.60
CA THR A 170 7.65 -1.18 14.15
C THR A 170 7.29 -0.03 13.24
N VAL A 171 6.89 1.09 13.82
CA VAL A 171 6.62 2.34 13.12
C VAL A 171 7.53 3.43 13.67
N LYS A 172 8.28 4.08 12.78
CA LYS A 172 9.11 5.24 13.10
C LYS A 172 8.52 6.49 12.44
N LEU A 173 8.31 7.54 13.23
CA LEU A 173 7.91 8.86 12.78
C LEU A 173 9.09 9.82 12.93
N THR A 174 9.33 10.63 11.90
CA THR A 174 10.38 11.66 11.90
C THR A 174 9.84 12.95 11.29
N GLY A 175 10.44 14.08 11.69
CA GLY A 175 10.14 15.37 11.13
C GLY A 175 11.41 16.07 10.65
N ASP A 176 11.30 16.86 9.59
CA ASP A 176 12.40 17.65 9.04
C ASP A 176 12.61 18.95 9.82
N GLU A 177 11.59 19.79 9.85
CA GLU A 177 11.62 21.08 10.55
C GLU A 177 10.80 21.05 11.85
N VAL A 178 9.74 20.24 11.90
CA VAL A 178 8.82 20.12 13.04
C VAL A 178 8.92 18.72 13.62
N PHE A 179 9.13 18.62 14.92
CA PHE A 179 9.16 17.32 15.59
C PHE A 179 7.83 16.58 15.46
N PRO A 180 7.88 15.27 15.18
CA PRO A 180 6.68 14.45 15.16
C PRO A 180 5.95 14.52 16.50
N LYS A 181 4.62 14.35 16.45
CA LYS A 181 3.73 14.46 17.61
C LYS A 181 2.78 13.29 17.66
N LEU A 182 2.56 12.77 18.86
CA LEU A 182 1.45 11.87 19.18
C LEU A 182 0.52 12.61 20.15
N ILE A 183 -0.77 12.62 19.84
CA ILE A 183 -1.81 13.16 20.72
C ILE A 183 -2.62 11.98 21.24
N SER A 184 -2.71 11.84 22.58
CA SER A 184 -3.53 10.82 23.22
C SER A 184 -5.00 11.21 23.27
N ALA A 185 -5.87 10.24 23.57
CA ALA A 185 -7.30 10.46 23.81
C ALA A 185 -7.60 11.52 24.88
N LYS A 186 -6.69 11.75 25.81
CA LYS A 186 -6.79 12.74 26.89
C LYS A 186 -6.20 14.10 26.48
N GLY A 187 -5.71 14.26 25.26
CA GLY A 187 -5.06 15.47 24.79
C GLY A 187 -3.60 15.61 25.25
N GLU A 188 -3.00 14.58 25.84
CA GLU A 188 -1.58 14.56 26.18
C GLU A 188 -0.76 14.52 24.90
N VAL A 189 0.31 15.29 24.81
CA VAL A 189 1.16 15.39 23.63
C VAL A 189 2.55 14.82 23.94
N LEU A 190 2.95 13.78 23.20
CA LEU A 190 4.33 13.32 23.14
C LEU A 190 4.95 13.90 21.88
N SER A 191 6.11 14.55 22.00
CA SER A 191 6.87 15.07 20.86
C SER A 191 8.35 14.81 21.08
N GLY A 192 9.10 14.55 20.01
CA GLY A 192 10.52 14.26 20.07
C GLY A 192 11.12 14.24 18.67
N ARG A 193 12.46 14.15 18.56
CA ARG A 193 13.14 14.11 17.26
C ARG A 193 12.67 12.92 16.41
N ASP A 194 12.59 11.76 17.05
CA ASP A 194 12.11 10.50 16.49
C ASP A 194 11.13 9.86 17.47
N ILE A 195 10.03 9.32 16.97
CA ILE A 195 9.07 8.53 17.76
C ILE A 195 9.06 7.12 17.17
N LEU A 196 9.35 6.12 17.99
CA LEU A 196 9.36 4.71 17.63
C LEU A 196 8.36 3.95 18.50
N PHE A 197 7.50 3.11 17.89
CA PHE A 197 6.52 2.23 18.55
C PHE A 197 6.19 1.01 17.69
#